data_6694f39931ee0fdf5aea11080e65962a
#
_entry.id   6694f39931ee0fdf5aea11080e65962a
#
_cell.length_a   1.000
_cell.length_b   1.000
_cell.length_c   1.000
_cell.angle_alpha   90.00
_cell.angle_beta   90.00
_cell.angle_gamma   90.00
#
_symmetry.space_group_name_H-M   'P 1'
#
loop_
_entity.id
_entity.type
_entity.pdbx_description
1 polymer ?
#
loop_
_entity_poly.entity_id
_entity_poly.type
_entity_poly.pdbx_seq_one_letter_code
_entity_poly.pdbx_strand_id
1 'polypeptide(L)'
;MAYPCGGPNNDDRTARIIRENTGVKYARALETNLSFVPQENLYRFQGTIYHHGQWEKLFEMGEKFLRAEEGIFYIWGHAYEFDIFPERWQQFEEFCQMISGKADTFYGTNKEVLL
;
A
#
# COMPACT_ATOMS: atom_id res chain seq x y z
N MET A 1 -10.75 4.39 2.58
CA MET A 1 -11.34 3.48 1.57
C MET A 1 -10.35 3.15 0.48
N ALA A 2 -10.70 2.24 -0.46
CA ALA A 2 -10.00 2.04 -1.73
C ALA A 2 -10.99 2.27 -2.86
N TYR A 3 -10.53 2.89 -3.96
CA TYR A 3 -11.38 3.08 -5.13
C TYR A 3 -11.69 1.72 -5.78
N PRO A 4 -12.95 1.45 -6.15
CA PRO A 4 -13.32 0.20 -6.80
C PRO A 4 -12.91 0.17 -8.29
N CYS A 5 -12.58 -0.99 -8.80
CA CYS A 5 -12.46 -1.35 -10.22
C CYS A 5 -11.53 -0.51 -11.11
N GLY A 6 -10.82 0.45 -10.59
CA GLY A 6 -9.87 1.24 -11.39
C GLY A 6 -10.49 2.19 -12.43
N GLY A 7 -9.64 2.71 -13.32
CA GLY A 7 -10.06 3.56 -14.43
C GLY A 7 -10.67 4.90 -14.00
N PRO A 8 -11.79 5.32 -14.60
CA PRO A 8 -12.38 6.65 -14.38
C PRO A 8 -12.97 6.86 -12.97
N ASN A 9 -13.00 5.83 -12.13
CA ASN A 9 -13.52 5.92 -10.76
C ASN A 9 -12.55 6.61 -9.78
N ASN A 10 -11.39 7.04 -10.26
CA ASN A 10 -10.30 7.57 -9.46
C ASN A 10 -9.71 8.80 -10.16
N ASP A 11 -10.42 9.91 -10.08
CA ASP A 11 -9.98 11.21 -10.60
C ASP A 11 -10.06 12.32 -9.52
N ASP A 12 -9.55 13.49 -9.82
CA ASP A 12 -9.54 14.62 -8.89
C ASP A 12 -10.95 15.12 -8.57
N ARG A 13 -11.89 14.95 -9.48
CA ARG A 13 -13.28 15.31 -9.26
C ARG A 13 -13.91 14.40 -8.21
N THR A 14 -13.73 13.10 -8.38
CA THR A 14 -14.23 12.10 -7.43
C THR A 14 -13.57 12.27 -6.06
N ALA A 15 -12.26 12.48 -6.01
CA ALA A 15 -11.53 12.75 -4.77
C ALA A 15 -12.07 13.98 -4.03
N ARG A 16 -12.36 15.05 -4.75
CA ARG A 16 -12.96 16.27 -4.20
C ARG A 16 -14.36 16.01 -3.64
N ILE A 17 -15.21 15.30 -4.39
CA ILE A 17 -16.57 14.95 -3.94
C ILE A 17 -16.51 14.15 -2.63
N ILE A 18 -15.64 13.16 -2.54
CA ILE A 18 -15.45 12.36 -1.33
C ILE A 18 -15.01 13.23 -0.16
N ARG A 19 -14.01 14.07 -0.37
CA ARG A 19 -13.47 14.97 0.65
C ARG A 19 -14.52 15.92 1.21
N GLU A 20 -15.33 16.52 0.33
CA GLU A 20 -16.28 17.58 0.68
C GLU A 20 -17.61 17.03 1.23
N ASN A 21 -18.00 15.80 0.88
CA ASN A 21 -19.35 15.31 1.16
C ASN A 21 -19.36 14.05 2.06
N THR A 22 -18.22 13.56 2.51
CA THR A 22 -18.17 12.33 3.35
C THR A 22 -17.21 12.49 4.53
N GLY A 23 -17.31 11.54 5.48
CA GLY A 23 -16.37 11.43 6.59
C GLY A 23 -15.07 10.67 6.25
N VAL A 24 -14.88 10.23 5.00
CA VAL A 24 -13.67 9.55 4.56
C VAL A 24 -12.46 10.48 4.65
N LYS A 25 -11.35 9.99 5.18
CA LYS A 25 -10.12 10.78 5.38
C LYS A 25 -9.00 10.41 4.41
N TYR A 26 -9.05 9.23 3.84
CA TYR A 26 -8.11 8.79 2.81
C TYR A 26 -8.78 7.80 1.85
N ALA A 27 -8.31 7.76 0.61
CA ALA A 27 -8.77 6.85 -0.42
C ALA A 27 -7.60 6.36 -1.28
N ARG A 28 -7.33 5.05 -1.24
CA ARG A 28 -6.25 4.46 -2.02
C ARG A 28 -6.67 4.34 -3.50
N ALA A 29 -5.83 4.89 -4.34
CA ALA A 29 -5.87 4.71 -5.79
C ALA A 29 -5.32 3.33 -6.19
N LEU A 30 -5.21 3.06 -7.48
CA LEU A 30 -4.78 1.75 -8.00
C LEU A 30 -3.32 1.71 -8.41
N GLU A 31 -2.75 2.87 -8.66
CA GLU A 31 -1.38 2.99 -9.11
C GLU A 31 -0.41 2.67 -7.97
N THR A 32 0.78 2.21 -8.34
CA THR A 32 1.92 2.08 -7.45
C THR A 32 2.97 3.12 -7.80
N ASN A 33 3.62 3.70 -6.80
CA ASN A 33 4.59 4.78 -7.02
C ASN A 33 6.04 4.35 -6.77
N LEU A 34 6.27 3.15 -6.22
CA LEU A 34 7.58 2.62 -5.84
C LEU A 34 8.40 3.59 -4.96
N SER A 35 7.71 4.37 -4.14
CA SER A 35 8.29 5.42 -3.29
C SER A 35 7.87 5.24 -1.84
N PHE A 36 8.71 5.69 -0.93
CA PHE A 36 8.43 5.74 0.51
C PHE A 36 8.05 7.14 0.98
N VAL A 37 8.13 8.13 0.10
CA VAL A 37 7.83 9.51 0.45
C VAL A 37 6.36 9.67 0.85
N PRO A 38 6.06 10.23 2.03
CA PRO A 38 4.69 10.53 2.43
C PRO A 38 3.97 11.40 1.40
N GLN A 39 2.72 11.05 1.10
CA GLN A 39 1.94 11.71 0.07
C GLN A 39 1.00 12.76 0.69
N GLU A 40 0.94 13.94 0.11
CA GLU A 40 0.06 15.02 0.57
C GLU A 40 -1.41 14.76 0.22
N ASN A 41 -1.67 14.19 -0.97
CA ASN A 41 -3.02 13.92 -1.42
C ASN A 41 -3.52 12.54 -0.96
N LEU A 42 -3.98 12.46 0.28
CA LEU A 42 -4.50 11.22 0.84
C LEU A 42 -5.81 10.74 0.17
N TYR A 43 -6.51 11.57 -0.57
CA TYR A 43 -7.72 11.16 -1.30
C TYR A 43 -7.43 10.51 -2.66
N ARG A 44 -6.17 10.48 -3.07
CA ARG A 44 -5.65 9.71 -4.20
C ARG A 44 -4.33 9.02 -3.83
N PHE A 45 -4.28 8.49 -2.61
CA PHE A 45 -3.10 7.83 -2.08
C PHE A 45 -2.71 6.60 -2.91
N GLN A 46 -1.47 6.53 -3.31
CA GLN A 46 -0.90 5.41 -4.08
C GLN A 46 -0.17 4.45 -3.14
N GLY A 47 -0.36 3.16 -3.35
CA GLY A 47 0.46 2.16 -2.66
C GLY A 47 1.90 2.18 -3.15
N THR A 48 2.82 1.78 -2.30
CA THR A 48 4.22 1.64 -2.71
C THR A 48 4.37 0.53 -3.74
N ILE A 49 3.76 -0.61 -3.48
CA ILE A 49 3.85 -1.78 -4.37
C ILE A 49 2.61 -2.68 -4.27
N TYR A 50 2.25 -3.30 -5.39
CA TYR A 50 1.28 -4.38 -5.48
C TYR A 50 1.97 -5.73 -5.25
N HIS A 51 1.44 -6.56 -4.37
CA HIS A 51 2.14 -7.79 -3.97
C HIS A 51 2.16 -8.87 -5.06
N HIS A 52 1.14 -8.93 -5.93
CA HIS A 52 1.00 -10.02 -6.90
C HIS A 52 1.91 -9.84 -8.13
N GLY A 53 2.55 -10.94 -8.55
CA GLY A 53 3.35 -11.00 -9.77
C GLY A 53 4.70 -10.25 -9.74
N GLN A 54 5.09 -9.69 -8.59
CA GLN A 54 6.29 -8.87 -8.45
C GLN A 54 7.09 -9.23 -7.18
N TRP A 55 7.28 -10.52 -6.90
CA TRP A 55 7.86 -10.98 -5.63
C TRP A 55 9.30 -10.51 -5.42
N GLU A 56 10.15 -10.61 -6.44
CA GLU A 56 11.53 -10.10 -6.33
C GLU A 56 11.53 -8.60 -6.06
N LYS A 57 10.64 -7.86 -6.71
CA LYS A 57 10.50 -6.41 -6.51
C LYS A 57 9.97 -6.07 -5.12
N LEU A 58 9.03 -6.87 -4.60
CA LEU A 58 8.51 -6.70 -3.24
C LEU A 58 9.63 -6.86 -2.19
N PHE A 59 10.44 -7.91 -2.31
CA PHE A 59 11.58 -8.12 -1.41
C PHE A 59 12.62 -7.01 -1.55
N GLU A 60 12.99 -6.63 -2.76
CA GLU A 60 13.91 -5.52 -3.02
C GLU A 60 13.43 -4.22 -2.36
N MET A 61 12.14 -3.89 -2.53
CA MET A 61 11.55 -2.70 -1.92
C MET A 61 11.50 -2.79 -0.39
N GLY A 62 11.21 -3.96 0.16
CA GLY A 62 11.25 -4.21 1.60
C GLY A 62 12.65 -3.98 2.17
N GLU A 63 13.68 -4.53 1.54
CA GLU A 63 15.07 -4.31 1.94
C GLU A 63 15.50 -2.85 1.83
N LYS A 64 15.07 -2.15 0.79
CA LYS A 64 15.33 -0.71 0.64
C LYS A 64 14.65 0.10 1.74
N PHE A 65 13.41 -0.24 2.08
CA PHE A 65 12.68 0.41 3.15
C PHE A 65 13.38 0.25 4.50
N LEU A 66 13.86 -0.94 4.82
CA LEU A 66 14.59 -1.21 6.05
C LEU A 66 15.94 -0.45 6.17
N ARG A 67 16.44 0.08 5.08
CA ARG A 67 17.65 0.95 5.04
C ARG A 67 17.32 2.43 4.91
N ALA A 68 16.06 2.79 4.71
CA ALA A 68 15.64 4.17 4.61
C ALA A 68 15.60 4.81 6.02
N GLU A 69 15.94 6.10 6.12
CA GLU A 69 15.88 6.84 7.38
C GLU A 69 14.44 7.16 7.78
N GLU A 70 13.57 7.40 6.80
CA GLU A 70 12.16 7.70 7.01
C GLU A 70 11.31 7.30 5.80
N GLY A 71 10.01 7.18 5.99
CA GLY A 71 9.07 6.94 4.91
C GLY A 71 7.91 6.02 5.30
N ILE A 72 7.03 5.79 4.33
CA ILE A 72 5.89 4.88 4.45
C ILE A 72 6.03 3.76 3.41
N PHE A 73 5.98 2.52 3.87
CA PHE A 73 5.93 1.36 2.99
C PHE A 73 4.51 0.78 2.99
N TYR A 74 3.79 0.99 1.90
CA TYR A 74 2.41 0.57 1.76
C TYR A 74 2.26 -0.52 0.68
N ILE A 75 1.96 -1.73 1.12
CA ILE A 75 1.70 -2.88 0.25
C ILE A 75 0.20 -3.05 0.08
N TRP A 76 -0.25 -3.36 -1.13
CA TRP A 76 -1.64 -3.64 -1.41
C TRP A 76 -1.82 -4.81 -2.35
N GLY A 77 -3.04 -5.31 -2.44
CA GLY A 77 -3.41 -6.40 -3.33
C GLY A 77 -4.77 -7.00 -2.96
N HIS A 78 -5.04 -8.17 -3.49
CA HIS A 78 -6.30 -8.88 -3.27
C HIS A 78 -6.05 -10.23 -2.59
N ALA A 79 -6.80 -10.51 -1.53
CA ALA A 79 -6.64 -11.74 -0.76
C ALA A 79 -6.97 -13.00 -1.58
N TYR A 80 -7.91 -12.92 -2.53
CA TYR A 80 -8.26 -14.07 -3.39
C TYR A 80 -7.11 -14.57 -4.27
N GLU A 81 -6.10 -13.74 -4.51
CA GLU A 81 -4.94 -14.12 -5.33
C GLU A 81 -4.10 -15.20 -4.66
N PHE A 82 -4.13 -15.28 -3.34
CA PHE A 82 -3.48 -16.35 -2.58
C PHE A 82 -4.19 -17.69 -2.73
N ASP A 83 -5.51 -17.69 -2.94
CA ASP A 83 -6.28 -18.91 -3.18
C ASP A 83 -6.07 -19.44 -4.61
N ILE A 84 -5.91 -18.52 -5.59
CA ILE A 84 -5.62 -18.87 -6.99
C ILE A 84 -4.18 -19.37 -7.15
N PHE A 85 -3.24 -18.78 -6.41
CA PHE A 85 -1.81 -19.08 -6.46
C PHE A 85 -1.28 -19.44 -5.06
N PRO A 86 -1.51 -20.68 -4.57
CA PRO A 86 -1.21 -21.06 -3.18
C PRO A 86 0.25 -20.87 -2.75
N GLU A 87 1.20 -20.96 -3.70
CA GLU A 87 2.62 -20.70 -3.44
C GLU A 87 2.89 -19.25 -2.96
N ARG A 88 1.94 -18.33 -3.20
CA ARG A 88 2.05 -16.93 -2.75
C ARG A 88 1.92 -16.79 -1.24
N TRP A 89 1.22 -17.70 -0.58
CA TRP A 89 1.16 -17.71 0.89
C TRP A 89 2.54 -17.85 1.52
N GLN A 90 3.34 -18.81 1.07
CA GLN A 90 4.69 -18.99 1.57
C GLN A 90 5.57 -17.78 1.29
N GLN A 91 5.54 -17.25 0.06
CA GLN A 91 6.31 -16.07 -0.33
C GLN A 91 5.94 -14.84 0.51
N PHE A 92 4.65 -14.63 0.77
CA PHE A 92 4.18 -13.52 1.58
C PHE A 92 4.56 -13.70 3.06
N GLU A 93 4.52 -14.91 3.59
CA GLU A 93 4.99 -15.22 4.93
C GLU A 93 6.48 -14.94 5.09
N GLU A 94 7.31 -15.39 4.14
CA GLU A 94 8.75 -15.08 4.10
C GLU A 94 9.01 -13.57 4.07
N PHE A 95 8.26 -12.84 3.25
CA PHE A 95 8.34 -11.39 3.23
C PHE A 95 7.96 -10.76 4.58
N CYS A 96 6.88 -11.20 5.20
CA CYS A 96 6.46 -10.72 6.52
C CYS A 96 7.52 -11.01 7.60
N GLN A 97 8.16 -12.18 7.56
CA GLN A 97 9.26 -12.54 8.47
C GLN A 97 10.46 -11.61 8.28
N MET A 98 10.79 -11.27 7.03
CA MET A 98 11.90 -10.37 6.72
C MET A 98 11.65 -8.96 7.27
N ILE A 99 10.43 -8.42 7.09
CA ILE A 99 10.16 -7.02 7.38
C ILE A 99 9.66 -6.76 8.80
N SER A 100 9.14 -7.77 9.50
CA SER A 100 8.54 -7.59 10.83
C SER A 100 9.57 -7.47 11.96
N GLY A 101 9.13 -6.94 13.11
CA GLY A 101 9.91 -6.92 14.36
C GLY A 101 11.13 -6.00 14.35
N LYS A 102 11.19 -5.01 13.47
CA LYS A 102 12.29 -4.02 13.45
C LYS A 102 12.00 -2.91 14.46
N ALA A 103 12.99 -2.61 15.32
CA ALA A 103 12.82 -1.68 16.43
C ALA A 103 12.56 -0.23 16.01
N ASP A 104 13.03 0.15 14.83
CA ASP A 104 12.92 1.48 14.23
C ASP A 104 11.75 1.60 13.23
N THR A 105 10.90 0.57 13.14
CA THR A 105 9.77 0.54 12.22
C THR A 105 8.46 0.47 12.99
N PHE A 106 7.57 1.43 12.72
CA PHE A 106 6.20 1.40 13.22
C PHE A 106 5.30 0.58 12.29
N TYR A 107 4.60 -0.39 12.85
CA TYR A 107 3.62 -1.22 12.14
C TYR A 107 2.23 -0.82 12.60
N GLY A 108 1.42 -0.29 11.73
CA GLY A 108 0.11 0.22 12.08
C GLY A 108 -0.96 0.00 11.03
N THR A 109 -2.18 0.25 11.44
CA THR A 109 -3.31 0.35 10.51
C THR A 109 -3.17 1.58 9.61
N ASN A 110 -3.89 1.59 8.49
CA ASN A 110 -3.91 2.76 7.61
C ASN A 110 -4.25 4.06 8.33
N LYS A 111 -5.13 4.00 9.34
CA LYS A 111 -5.47 5.16 10.14
C LYS A 111 -4.31 5.65 10.98
N GLU A 112 -3.58 4.75 11.61
CA GLU A 112 -2.44 5.10 12.48
C GLU A 112 -1.24 5.61 11.71
N VAL A 113 -1.04 5.12 10.47
CA VAL A 113 0.10 5.50 9.62
C VAL A 113 -0.17 6.77 8.81
N LEU A 114 -1.42 6.96 8.33
CA LEU A 114 -1.75 8.05 7.39
C LEU A 114 -2.39 9.28 8.05
N LEU A 115 -2.92 9.16 9.27
CA LEU A 115 -3.63 10.22 9.96
C LEU A 115 -3.01 10.56 11.31
#